data_3d934e5e9afe8f1182c75a9adaeaf7e8
#
_entry.id   3d934e5e9afe8f1182c75a9adaeaf7e8
#
_cell.length_a   1.000
_cell.length_b   1.000
_cell.length_c   1.000
_cell.angle_alpha   90.00
_cell.angle_beta   90.00
_cell.angle_gamma   90.00
#
_symmetry.space_group_name_H-M   'P 1'
#
loop_
_entity.id
_entity.type
_entity.pdbx_description
1 polymer ?
#
loop_
_entity_poly.entity_id
_entity_poly.type
_entity_poly.pdbx_seq_one_letter_code
_entity_poly.pdbx_strand_id
1 'polypeptide(L)'
;MTMDLQLIKECEAKAQAWLSSPYYDEETKAEIREMMQNEDKTALIDAFYQNLEFGTGGLRGIMGAGTNRMNKYIVGMATQGFANYLLKAFPEGKQLSVVVGHDCRNNGRLFAETVAAIFSANGIKVYLFESLRPTPEVSFAIRHLHAQAGVNVTASHNPKEYNGYKAYWEDGAQVLAPHDKGIIDEVNKVKMEDVKLQAVPELIEIIGGEVDYDYMQAVHEAMIDQDVILRQKDLNIVYSAMHGAGRVIVPLCLRSWGFQNIHVVPEQMVIDGNFPTVVSPNPENAEAMTLGMKMGTRLNADLVVATDPDADRLAIVCRDNKGEWMIINGNQTCAMFCYYIIRNKKALNQLQPTDFLVKTIVTTELVAKMAKKNHVELRDCYTGFKWIAREIAISEGKQKFIGGGEESFGFLPYDKVRDKDAPAAICLICEIAAWAKDNGMTLYDLLMQLYLEYGFSYEHTINVVKPGKTGADEIKAMMENFRTNPITCIAGSKVITAKDFQSLTQRDGEGHETAIDMPAKSNVLQYFCEDGTKVSVRPSGTEPKIKFYVEIKDNMQSAADYAACLDRAKAKVEEVKKSLGI
;
A
#
# COMPACT_ATOMS: atom_id res chain seq x y z
N MET A 1 -20.57 27.19 14.14
CA MET A 1 -21.27 26.33 13.18
C MET A 1 -22.48 25.73 13.92
N THR A 2 -23.71 26.10 13.57
CA THR A 2 -24.91 25.49 14.15
C THR A 2 -24.98 24.04 13.65
N MET A 3 -24.78 23.08 14.56
CA MET A 3 -24.97 21.67 14.25
C MET A 3 -26.41 21.46 13.75
N ASP A 4 -26.54 20.63 12.71
CA ASP A 4 -27.86 20.28 12.16
C ASP A 4 -28.63 19.44 13.19
N LEU A 5 -29.67 20.02 13.80
CA LEU A 5 -30.50 19.37 14.81
C LEU A 5 -31.16 18.08 14.27
N GLN A 6 -31.41 18.02 12.98
CA GLN A 6 -32.00 16.83 12.34
C GLN A 6 -30.98 15.69 12.32
N LEU A 7 -29.71 15.98 11.96
CA LEU A 7 -28.63 15.00 11.96
C LEU A 7 -28.38 14.42 13.35
N ILE A 8 -28.38 15.28 14.39
CA ILE A 8 -28.22 14.85 15.79
C ILE A 8 -29.31 13.84 16.15
N LYS A 9 -30.60 14.14 15.87
CA LYS A 9 -31.73 13.24 16.15
C LYS A 9 -31.62 11.90 15.41
N GLU A 10 -31.17 11.91 14.18
CA GLU A 10 -30.95 10.68 13.40
C GLU A 10 -29.83 9.82 14.01
N CYS A 11 -28.72 10.44 14.44
CA CYS A 11 -27.65 9.75 15.15
C CYS A 11 -28.10 9.20 16.50
N GLU A 12 -28.88 9.99 17.29
CA GLU A 12 -29.45 9.55 18.56
C GLU A 12 -30.39 8.35 18.37
N ALA A 13 -31.21 8.35 17.32
CA ALA A 13 -32.11 7.22 17.01
C ALA A 13 -31.31 5.93 16.68
N LYS A 14 -30.24 6.02 15.90
CA LYS A 14 -29.35 4.87 15.63
C LYS A 14 -28.65 4.37 16.90
N ALA A 15 -28.14 5.29 17.72
CA ALA A 15 -27.50 4.96 19.00
C ALA A 15 -28.50 4.28 19.95
N GLN A 16 -29.73 4.78 20.05
CA GLN A 16 -30.79 4.18 20.87
C GLN A 16 -31.18 2.77 20.38
N ALA A 17 -31.16 2.53 19.07
CA ALA A 17 -31.37 1.20 18.51
C ALA A 17 -30.27 0.21 18.95
N TRP A 18 -29.03 0.64 19.02
CA TRP A 18 -27.93 -0.19 19.54
C TRP A 18 -28.09 -0.46 21.04
N LEU A 19 -28.47 0.54 21.84
CA LEU A 19 -28.69 0.38 23.28
C LEU A 19 -29.81 -0.62 23.60
N SER A 20 -30.86 -0.65 22.78
CA SER A 20 -32.03 -1.51 22.97
C SER A 20 -31.83 -2.93 22.44
N SER A 21 -30.80 -3.15 21.60
CA SER A 21 -30.56 -4.45 20.97
C SER A 21 -29.82 -5.41 21.93
N PRO A 22 -30.18 -6.70 21.94
CA PRO A 22 -29.50 -7.73 22.73
C PRO A 22 -28.15 -8.17 22.12
N TYR A 23 -27.85 -7.76 20.90
CA TYR A 23 -26.65 -8.21 20.16
C TYR A 23 -25.38 -7.44 20.54
N TYR A 24 -25.52 -6.27 21.18
CA TYR A 24 -24.38 -5.44 21.61
C TYR A 24 -24.12 -5.63 23.11
N ASP A 25 -22.85 -5.75 23.48
CA ASP A 25 -22.43 -5.93 24.86
C ASP A 25 -22.54 -4.64 25.70
N GLU A 26 -22.43 -4.80 27.02
CA GLU A 26 -22.58 -3.68 27.95
C GLU A 26 -21.43 -2.67 27.89
N GLU A 27 -20.23 -3.08 27.51
CA GLU A 27 -19.09 -2.17 27.31
C GLU A 27 -19.36 -1.22 26.13
N THR A 28 -19.77 -1.76 24.99
CA THR A 28 -20.20 -0.97 23.82
C THR A 28 -21.37 -0.04 24.15
N LYS A 29 -22.36 -0.55 24.90
CA LYS A 29 -23.50 0.26 25.34
C LYS A 29 -23.09 1.37 26.30
N ALA A 30 -22.12 1.14 27.18
CA ALA A 30 -21.60 2.16 28.08
C ALA A 30 -20.95 3.31 27.31
N GLU A 31 -20.11 3.01 26.31
CA GLU A 31 -19.49 4.00 25.43
C GLU A 31 -20.55 4.84 24.68
N ILE A 32 -21.61 4.20 24.18
CA ILE A 32 -22.72 4.90 23.50
C ILE A 32 -23.47 5.82 24.47
N ARG A 33 -23.76 5.36 25.71
CA ARG A 33 -24.41 6.19 26.72
C ARG A 33 -23.59 7.44 27.05
N GLU A 34 -22.27 7.29 27.15
CA GLU A 34 -21.34 8.41 27.39
C GLU A 34 -21.43 9.45 26.25
N MET A 35 -21.36 9.01 24.99
CA MET A 35 -21.51 9.89 23.83
C MET A 35 -22.88 10.59 23.82
N MET A 36 -23.96 9.89 24.19
CA MET A 36 -25.30 10.46 24.23
C MET A 36 -25.49 11.47 25.37
N GLN A 37 -24.81 11.29 26.50
CA GLN A 37 -24.89 12.19 27.66
C GLN A 37 -24.05 13.45 27.49
N ASN A 38 -23.03 13.41 26.63
CA ASN A 38 -22.16 14.56 26.40
C ASN A 38 -22.94 15.72 25.75
N GLU A 39 -22.74 16.95 26.23
CA GLU A 39 -23.31 18.16 25.60
C GLU A 39 -22.77 18.38 24.18
N ASP A 40 -21.48 18.11 23.97
CA ASP A 40 -20.86 18.09 22.64
C ASP A 40 -21.21 16.77 21.91
N LYS A 41 -22.08 16.87 20.93
CA LYS A 41 -22.54 15.74 20.13
C LYS A 41 -21.58 15.32 19.00
N THR A 42 -20.41 15.93 18.88
CA THR A 42 -19.47 15.64 17.78
C THR A 42 -19.10 14.16 17.73
N ALA A 43 -18.74 13.55 18.87
CA ALA A 43 -18.38 12.14 18.96
C ALA A 43 -19.54 11.21 18.55
N LEU A 44 -20.77 11.54 18.98
CA LEU A 44 -21.98 10.79 18.63
C LEU A 44 -22.28 10.88 17.11
N ILE A 45 -22.18 12.08 16.55
CA ILE A 45 -22.38 12.30 15.12
C ILE A 45 -21.34 11.50 14.33
N ASP A 46 -20.06 11.64 14.65
CA ASP A 46 -18.98 10.93 13.98
C ASP A 46 -19.13 9.41 14.04
N ALA A 47 -19.70 8.89 15.12
CA ALA A 47 -19.93 7.46 15.29
C ALA A 47 -21.15 6.93 14.51
N PHE A 48 -22.19 7.75 14.27
CA PHE A 48 -23.49 7.26 13.78
C PHE A 48 -24.04 7.98 12.53
N TYR A 49 -23.40 9.03 11.99
CA TYR A 49 -23.97 9.79 10.86
C TYR A 49 -24.13 8.94 9.58
N GLN A 50 -23.28 7.93 9.41
CA GLN A 50 -23.33 6.98 8.30
C GLN A 50 -22.93 5.56 8.76
N ASN A 51 -22.97 4.60 7.87
CA ASN A 51 -22.36 3.29 8.06
C ASN A 51 -20.94 3.31 7.51
N LEU A 52 -20.02 2.55 8.15
CA LEU A 52 -18.69 2.32 7.60
C LEU A 52 -18.83 1.48 6.33
N GLU A 53 -18.44 2.06 5.20
CA GLU A 53 -18.60 1.42 3.91
C GLU A 53 -17.56 0.32 3.69
N PHE A 54 -17.98 -0.82 3.20
CA PHE A 54 -17.09 -1.82 2.62
C PHE A 54 -16.69 -1.33 1.22
N GLY A 55 -15.47 -0.77 1.12
CA GLY A 55 -14.93 -0.29 -0.13
C GLY A 55 -14.38 -1.43 -1.01
N THR A 56 -13.83 -1.07 -2.17
CA THR A 56 -13.29 -2.02 -3.17
C THR A 56 -12.10 -2.88 -2.71
N GLY A 57 -11.67 -2.79 -1.46
CA GLY A 57 -10.58 -3.58 -0.88
C GLY A 57 -10.85 -3.98 0.57
N GLY A 58 -12.01 -3.65 1.13
CA GLY A 58 -12.39 -3.94 2.51
C GLY A 58 -12.87 -2.72 3.29
N LEU A 59 -12.68 -2.75 4.62
CA LEU A 59 -13.06 -1.69 5.55
C LEU A 59 -11.81 -0.97 6.08
N ARG A 60 -11.97 0.30 6.43
CA ARG A 60 -10.97 1.07 7.21
C ARG A 60 -11.66 2.19 7.97
N GLY A 61 -11.41 2.30 9.27
CA GLY A 61 -12.01 3.33 10.10
C GLY A 61 -11.38 3.44 11.47
N ILE A 62 -11.79 4.46 12.21
CA ILE A 62 -11.45 4.64 13.63
C ILE A 62 -12.17 3.56 14.43
N MET A 63 -11.47 2.98 15.42
CA MET A 63 -12.06 1.99 16.33
C MET A 63 -13.01 2.65 17.33
N GLY A 64 -14.06 1.94 17.75
CA GLY A 64 -15.02 2.37 18.77
C GLY A 64 -16.45 1.91 18.49
N ALA A 65 -17.37 2.29 19.37
CA ALA A 65 -18.78 2.00 19.21
C ALA A 65 -19.42 2.89 18.14
N GLY A 66 -20.29 2.30 17.31
CA GLY A 66 -21.05 3.01 16.28
C GLY A 66 -21.02 2.36 14.91
N THR A 67 -21.93 2.81 14.05
CA THR A 67 -22.07 2.28 12.68
C THR A 67 -20.95 2.75 11.74
N ASN A 68 -20.30 3.89 12.04
CA ASN A 68 -19.19 4.46 11.29
C ASN A 68 -17.83 4.23 11.99
N ARG A 69 -17.70 3.12 12.70
CA ARG A 69 -16.51 2.74 13.46
C ARG A 69 -16.11 1.30 13.16
N MET A 70 -14.81 1.03 13.29
CA MET A 70 -14.29 -0.35 13.31
C MET A 70 -14.55 -0.95 14.68
N ASN A 71 -15.33 -2.01 14.71
CA ASN A 71 -15.63 -2.80 15.90
C ASN A 71 -16.01 -4.23 15.49
N LYS A 72 -16.09 -5.14 16.46
CA LYS A 72 -16.38 -6.56 16.21
C LYS A 72 -17.71 -6.81 15.51
N TYR A 73 -18.70 -5.91 15.65
CA TYR A 73 -20.01 -6.03 15.02
C TYR A 73 -19.95 -5.67 13.53
N ILE A 74 -19.29 -4.57 13.19
CA ILE A 74 -19.08 -4.15 11.79
C ILE A 74 -18.21 -5.16 11.06
N VAL A 75 -17.11 -5.62 11.69
CA VAL A 75 -16.27 -6.73 11.19
C VAL A 75 -17.11 -8.00 11.01
N GLY A 76 -17.99 -8.29 11.96
CA GLY A 76 -18.90 -9.44 11.91
C GLY A 76 -19.85 -9.40 10.73
N MET A 77 -20.54 -8.29 10.54
CA MET A 77 -21.47 -8.12 9.41
C MET A 77 -20.74 -8.20 8.06
N ALA A 78 -19.57 -7.57 7.95
CA ALA A 78 -18.73 -7.65 6.75
C ALA A 78 -18.30 -9.09 6.45
N THR A 79 -17.86 -9.84 7.46
CA THR A 79 -17.45 -11.24 7.32
C THR A 79 -18.62 -12.14 6.96
N GLN A 80 -19.81 -11.95 7.56
CA GLN A 80 -21.01 -12.69 7.19
C GLN A 80 -21.37 -12.47 5.73
N GLY A 81 -21.36 -11.22 5.25
CA GLY A 81 -21.61 -10.90 3.85
C GLY A 81 -20.57 -11.53 2.92
N PHE A 82 -19.30 -11.49 3.31
CA PHE A 82 -18.23 -12.15 2.55
C PHE A 82 -18.42 -13.68 2.50
N ALA A 83 -18.76 -14.31 3.62
CA ALA A 83 -19.10 -15.74 3.68
C ALA A 83 -20.28 -16.08 2.76
N ASN A 84 -21.35 -15.28 2.80
CA ASN A 84 -22.52 -15.45 1.92
C ASN A 84 -22.12 -15.38 0.44
N TYR A 85 -21.24 -14.45 0.08
CA TYR A 85 -20.74 -14.33 -1.29
C TYR A 85 -19.90 -15.55 -1.70
N LEU A 86 -18.97 -16.01 -0.85
CA LEU A 86 -18.13 -17.19 -1.12
C LEU A 86 -18.98 -18.43 -1.38
N LEU A 87 -20.00 -18.67 -0.55
CA LEU A 87 -20.92 -19.80 -0.72
C LEU A 87 -21.74 -19.74 -2.03
N LYS A 88 -21.93 -18.55 -2.60
CA LYS A 88 -22.56 -18.36 -3.91
C LYS A 88 -21.60 -18.45 -5.08
N ALA A 89 -20.36 -18.00 -4.89
CA ALA A 89 -19.36 -17.90 -5.95
C ALA A 89 -18.72 -19.25 -6.31
N PHE A 90 -18.70 -20.19 -5.38
CA PHE A 90 -18.12 -21.52 -5.58
C PHE A 90 -19.17 -22.62 -5.61
N PRO A 91 -18.91 -23.75 -6.30
CA PRO A 91 -19.86 -24.86 -6.42
C PRO A 91 -20.25 -25.45 -5.07
N GLU A 92 -21.54 -25.85 -4.95
CA GLU A 92 -22.02 -26.62 -3.79
C GLU A 92 -21.20 -27.89 -3.56
N GLY A 93 -20.98 -28.23 -2.29
CA GLY A 93 -20.25 -29.42 -1.87
C GLY A 93 -18.72 -29.28 -1.86
N LYS A 94 -18.15 -28.18 -2.39
CA LYS A 94 -16.73 -27.88 -2.22
C LYS A 94 -16.46 -27.38 -0.79
N GLN A 95 -15.54 -28.05 -0.07
CA GLN A 95 -15.04 -27.49 1.19
C GLN A 95 -14.27 -26.21 0.88
N LEU A 96 -14.82 -25.07 1.23
CA LEU A 96 -14.14 -23.78 1.11
C LEU A 96 -13.21 -23.55 2.28
N SER A 97 -12.15 -22.79 2.03
CA SER A 97 -11.22 -22.38 3.07
C SER A 97 -10.80 -20.91 2.89
N VAL A 98 -10.44 -20.27 3.99
CA VAL A 98 -9.96 -18.88 4.03
C VAL A 98 -8.73 -18.79 4.93
N VAL A 99 -7.84 -17.85 4.62
CA VAL A 99 -6.70 -17.50 5.48
C VAL A 99 -7.02 -16.21 6.23
N VAL A 100 -6.71 -16.15 7.51
CA VAL A 100 -6.95 -14.98 8.37
C VAL A 100 -5.66 -14.58 9.07
N GLY A 101 -5.24 -13.33 8.85
CA GLY A 101 -4.09 -12.70 9.51
C GLY A 101 -4.44 -11.38 10.15
N HIS A 102 -3.50 -10.82 10.91
CA HIS A 102 -3.62 -9.48 11.49
C HIS A 102 -2.24 -8.86 11.73
N ASP A 103 -2.19 -7.53 11.88
CA ASP A 103 -1.01 -6.79 12.30
C ASP A 103 -0.96 -6.56 13.83
N CYS A 104 -0.11 -5.63 14.29
CA CYS A 104 0.11 -5.34 15.71
C CYS A 104 -0.95 -4.44 16.34
N ARG A 105 -1.95 -3.96 15.60
CA ARG A 105 -2.90 -2.94 16.07
C ARG A 105 -3.76 -3.44 17.21
N ASN A 106 -4.19 -2.50 18.05
CA ASN A 106 -5.17 -2.77 19.11
C ASN A 106 -6.41 -3.43 18.47
N ASN A 107 -7.00 -4.39 19.16
CA ASN A 107 -8.11 -5.22 18.68
C ASN A 107 -7.82 -6.07 17.42
N GLY A 108 -6.60 -6.07 16.88
CA GLY A 108 -6.26 -6.87 15.69
C GLY A 108 -6.58 -8.35 15.88
N ARG A 109 -6.09 -8.96 16.97
CA ARG A 109 -6.37 -10.35 17.32
C ARG A 109 -7.87 -10.62 17.54
N LEU A 110 -8.56 -9.77 18.28
CA LEU A 110 -10.00 -9.88 18.53
C LEU A 110 -10.80 -9.89 17.22
N PHE A 111 -10.47 -8.99 16.30
CA PHE A 111 -11.14 -8.93 15.00
C PHE A 111 -10.82 -10.14 14.13
N ALA A 112 -9.57 -10.62 14.12
CA ALA A 112 -9.19 -11.83 13.39
C ALA A 112 -9.92 -13.07 13.93
N GLU A 113 -10.06 -13.23 15.25
CA GLU A 113 -10.85 -14.29 15.87
C GLU A 113 -12.34 -14.18 15.56
N THR A 114 -12.89 -12.96 15.52
CA THR A 114 -14.26 -12.70 15.08
C THR A 114 -14.48 -13.15 13.64
N VAL A 115 -13.54 -12.83 12.74
CA VAL A 115 -13.55 -13.27 11.34
C VAL A 115 -13.53 -14.79 11.25
N ALA A 116 -12.62 -15.44 12.00
CA ALA A 116 -12.49 -16.89 12.03
C ALA A 116 -13.76 -17.58 12.57
N ALA A 117 -14.35 -17.05 13.63
CA ALA A 117 -15.59 -17.57 14.20
C ALA A 117 -16.73 -17.57 13.17
N ILE A 118 -16.92 -16.47 12.44
CA ILE A 118 -18.02 -16.33 11.49
C ILE A 118 -17.81 -17.19 10.24
N PHE A 119 -16.62 -17.25 9.66
CA PHE A 119 -16.36 -18.16 8.54
C PHE A 119 -16.61 -19.61 8.95
N SER A 120 -16.07 -20.05 10.10
CA SER A 120 -16.26 -21.42 10.58
C SER A 120 -17.73 -21.75 10.87
N ALA A 121 -18.49 -20.80 11.45
CA ALA A 121 -19.94 -20.93 11.68
C ALA A 121 -20.77 -21.05 10.38
N ASN A 122 -20.20 -20.63 9.26
CA ASN A 122 -20.79 -20.80 7.92
C ASN A 122 -20.24 -22.04 7.18
N GLY A 123 -19.53 -22.94 7.86
CA GLY A 123 -19.02 -24.18 7.30
C GLY A 123 -17.76 -24.01 6.44
N ILE A 124 -17.10 -22.86 6.52
CA ILE A 124 -15.87 -22.53 5.79
C ILE A 124 -14.66 -22.83 6.68
N LYS A 125 -13.72 -23.62 6.21
CA LYS A 125 -12.46 -23.88 6.94
C LYS A 125 -11.64 -22.60 7.05
N VAL A 126 -11.04 -22.37 8.20
CA VAL A 126 -10.22 -21.19 8.48
C VAL A 126 -8.80 -21.60 8.81
N TYR A 127 -7.83 -21.03 8.11
CA TYR A 127 -6.43 -21.04 8.48
C TYR A 127 -6.13 -19.72 9.20
N LEU A 128 -6.06 -19.75 10.52
CA LEU A 128 -5.81 -18.57 11.36
C LEU A 128 -4.36 -18.52 11.79
N PHE A 129 -3.65 -17.47 11.46
CA PHE A 129 -2.30 -17.28 11.96
C PHE A 129 -2.28 -17.17 13.49
N GLU A 130 -1.35 -17.88 14.12
CA GLU A 130 -1.18 -17.92 15.59
C GLU A 130 -0.88 -16.54 16.20
N SER A 131 -0.23 -15.68 15.43
CA SER A 131 0.16 -14.31 15.80
C SER A 131 0.16 -13.41 14.57
N LEU A 132 0.51 -12.12 14.75
CA LEU A 132 0.63 -11.17 13.64
C LEU A 132 1.59 -11.70 12.57
N ARG A 133 1.22 -11.49 11.30
CA ARG A 133 2.04 -11.81 10.12
C ARG A 133 1.96 -10.68 9.09
N PRO A 134 3.01 -10.51 8.26
CA PRO A 134 3.01 -9.57 7.15
C PRO A 134 1.84 -9.77 6.18
N THR A 135 1.32 -8.66 5.66
CA THR A 135 0.30 -8.70 4.58
C THR A 135 0.74 -9.58 3.39
N PRO A 136 1.99 -9.50 2.87
CA PRO A 136 2.45 -10.40 1.80
C PRO A 136 2.44 -11.87 2.18
N GLU A 137 2.68 -12.22 3.42
CA GLU A 137 2.63 -13.60 3.88
C GLU A 137 1.20 -14.15 3.92
N VAL A 138 0.20 -13.30 4.26
CA VAL A 138 -1.23 -13.67 4.12
C VAL A 138 -1.58 -13.93 2.65
N SER A 139 -1.14 -13.06 1.74
CA SER A 139 -1.30 -13.25 0.29
C SER A 139 -0.66 -14.54 -0.21
N PHE A 140 0.57 -14.84 0.24
CA PHE A 140 1.27 -16.09 -0.03
C PHE A 140 0.49 -17.31 0.47
N ALA A 141 0.06 -17.28 1.74
CA ALA A 141 -0.63 -18.39 2.39
C ALA A 141 -1.95 -18.76 1.68
N ILE A 142 -2.70 -17.78 1.15
CA ILE A 142 -3.92 -18.03 0.36
C ILE A 142 -3.60 -18.93 -0.83
N ARG A 143 -2.55 -18.61 -1.59
CA ARG A 143 -2.12 -19.37 -2.77
C ARG A 143 -1.50 -20.71 -2.38
N HIS A 144 -0.63 -20.71 -1.38
CA HIS A 144 0.10 -21.88 -0.91
C HIS A 144 -0.83 -22.97 -0.34
N LEU A 145 -1.83 -22.58 0.44
CA LEU A 145 -2.83 -23.46 1.03
C LEU A 145 -4.05 -23.70 0.13
N HIS A 146 -4.05 -23.16 -1.09
CA HIS A 146 -5.16 -23.24 -2.04
C HIS A 146 -6.51 -22.78 -1.46
N ALA A 147 -6.46 -21.77 -0.60
CA ALA A 147 -7.65 -21.16 -0.01
C ALA A 147 -8.41 -20.32 -1.05
N GLN A 148 -9.74 -20.23 -0.92
CA GLN A 148 -10.57 -19.48 -1.86
C GLN A 148 -10.60 -17.99 -1.57
N ALA A 149 -10.21 -17.59 -0.36
CA ALA A 149 -10.17 -16.19 0.03
C ALA A 149 -9.23 -15.97 1.22
N GLY A 150 -9.05 -14.71 1.59
CA GLY A 150 -8.36 -14.36 2.83
C GLY A 150 -8.79 -13.02 3.37
N VAL A 151 -8.46 -12.80 4.63
CA VAL A 151 -8.67 -11.54 5.33
C VAL A 151 -7.42 -11.17 6.09
N ASN A 152 -6.94 -9.94 5.93
CA ASN A 152 -5.93 -9.38 6.82
C ASN A 152 -6.50 -8.19 7.59
N VAL A 153 -6.49 -8.29 8.92
CA VAL A 153 -6.97 -7.24 9.82
C VAL A 153 -5.85 -6.25 10.05
N THR A 154 -5.90 -5.14 9.34
CA THR A 154 -4.87 -4.09 9.37
C THR A 154 -5.38 -2.78 8.82
N ALA A 155 -4.87 -1.66 9.32
CA ALA A 155 -5.00 -0.35 8.70
C ALA A 155 -3.66 0.17 8.15
N SER A 156 -2.70 -0.73 7.82
CA SER A 156 -1.38 -0.40 7.28
C SER A 156 -0.67 0.67 8.16
N HIS A 157 -0.31 1.80 7.60
CA HIS A 157 0.42 2.90 8.24
C HIS A 157 -0.46 3.99 8.89
N ASN A 158 -1.78 3.80 8.97
CA ASN A 158 -2.67 4.77 9.61
C ASN A 158 -2.34 4.93 11.11
N PRO A 159 -2.72 6.07 11.75
CA PRO A 159 -2.58 6.28 13.19
C PRO A 159 -3.21 5.16 14.04
N LYS A 160 -2.83 5.12 15.33
CA LYS A 160 -3.19 4.04 16.27
C LYS A 160 -4.69 3.86 16.50
N GLU A 161 -5.47 4.91 16.28
CA GLU A 161 -6.93 4.89 16.45
C GLU A 161 -7.64 4.08 15.36
N TYR A 162 -6.96 3.79 14.24
CA TYR A 162 -7.52 3.09 13.11
C TYR A 162 -7.27 1.58 13.18
N ASN A 163 -8.23 0.82 12.65
CA ASN A 163 -8.04 -0.54 12.19
C ASN A 163 -8.76 -0.74 10.86
N GLY A 164 -8.60 -1.91 10.25
CA GLY A 164 -9.17 -2.21 8.95
C GLY A 164 -9.33 -3.70 8.69
N TYR A 165 -9.87 -4.02 7.55
CA TYR A 165 -10.19 -5.35 7.08
C TYR A 165 -9.89 -5.39 5.58
N LYS A 166 -8.77 -5.98 5.17
CA LYS A 166 -8.41 -6.19 3.77
C LYS A 166 -8.96 -7.54 3.31
N ALA A 167 -9.73 -7.57 2.22
CA ALA A 167 -10.29 -8.79 1.64
C ALA A 167 -9.47 -9.23 0.42
N TYR A 168 -9.18 -10.53 0.35
CA TYR A 168 -8.37 -11.17 -0.70
C TYR A 168 -9.15 -12.29 -1.38
N TRP A 169 -8.82 -12.57 -2.65
CA TRP A 169 -9.39 -13.65 -3.43
C TRP A 169 -8.42 -14.84 -3.54
N GLU A 170 -8.84 -15.93 -4.18
CA GLU A 170 -8.07 -17.18 -4.30
C GLU A 170 -6.71 -17.04 -5.01
N ASP A 171 -6.53 -15.99 -5.79
CA ASP A 171 -5.25 -15.65 -6.42
C ASP A 171 -4.25 -14.97 -5.47
N GLY A 172 -4.65 -14.68 -4.23
CA GLY A 172 -3.85 -13.99 -3.21
C GLY A 172 -3.84 -12.46 -3.36
N ALA A 173 -4.57 -11.89 -4.33
CA ALA A 173 -4.71 -10.46 -4.52
C ALA A 173 -5.89 -9.87 -3.74
N GLN A 174 -5.83 -8.58 -3.42
CA GLN A 174 -7.02 -7.87 -2.93
C GLN A 174 -8.13 -7.94 -3.98
N VAL A 175 -9.37 -8.12 -3.52
CA VAL A 175 -10.53 -8.32 -4.39
C VAL A 175 -10.70 -7.21 -5.42
N LEU A 176 -11.02 -7.62 -6.64
CA LEU A 176 -11.37 -6.77 -7.79
C LEU A 176 -12.73 -7.19 -8.35
N ALA A 177 -13.26 -6.40 -9.28
CA ALA A 177 -14.46 -6.75 -10.02
C ALA A 177 -14.31 -8.11 -10.73
N PRO A 178 -15.35 -8.98 -10.69
CA PRO A 178 -16.70 -8.71 -10.16
C PRO A 178 -16.85 -8.99 -8.66
N HIS A 179 -15.82 -9.53 -8.00
CA HIS A 179 -15.90 -10.06 -6.64
C HIS A 179 -16.08 -8.95 -5.59
N ASP A 180 -15.40 -7.81 -5.74
CA ASP A 180 -15.53 -6.66 -4.83
C ASP A 180 -16.99 -6.19 -4.75
N LYS A 181 -17.65 -6.01 -5.90
CA LYS A 181 -19.06 -5.62 -5.95
C LYS A 181 -19.97 -6.70 -5.37
N GLY A 182 -19.72 -7.97 -5.69
CA GLY A 182 -20.51 -9.09 -5.18
C GLY A 182 -20.45 -9.19 -3.65
N ILE A 183 -19.27 -8.97 -3.05
CA ILE A 183 -19.09 -8.93 -1.60
C ILE A 183 -19.83 -7.73 -1.01
N ILE A 184 -19.67 -6.53 -1.57
CA ILE A 184 -20.37 -5.31 -1.12
C ILE A 184 -21.89 -5.51 -1.14
N ASP A 185 -22.42 -6.09 -2.22
CA ASP A 185 -23.86 -6.34 -2.37
C ASP A 185 -24.39 -7.32 -1.30
N GLU A 186 -23.61 -8.32 -0.89
CA GLU A 186 -23.98 -9.24 0.18
C GLU A 186 -23.80 -8.59 1.57
N VAL A 187 -22.74 -7.85 1.82
CA VAL A 187 -22.50 -7.12 3.09
C VAL A 187 -23.64 -6.15 3.38
N ASN A 188 -24.10 -5.42 2.36
CA ASN A 188 -25.19 -4.44 2.51
C ASN A 188 -26.55 -5.06 2.86
N LYS A 189 -26.71 -6.38 2.71
CA LYS A 189 -27.94 -7.11 3.08
C LYS A 189 -27.92 -7.62 4.52
N VAL A 190 -26.73 -7.74 5.11
CA VAL A 190 -26.56 -8.35 6.44
C VAL A 190 -27.02 -7.40 7.52
N LYS A 191 -27.85 -7.92 8.42
CA LYS A 191 -28.17 -7.30 9.70
C LYS A 191 -27.44 -8.03 10.83
N MET A 192 -27.29 -7.40 11.99
CA MET A 192 -26.58 -8.01 13.13
C MET A 192 -27.20 -9.34 13.59
N GLU A 193 -28.53 -9.48 13.45
CA GLU A 193 -29.28 -10.70 13.75
C GLU A 193 -28.96 -11.87 12.82
N ASP A 194 -28.42 -11.61 11.63
CA ASP A 194 -28.05 -12.63 10.64
C ASP A 194 -26.63 -13.18 10.86
N VAL A 195 -25.84 -12.53 11.71
CA VAL A 195 -24.43 -12.88 11.92
C VAL A 195 -24.30 -14.10 12.80
N LYS A 196 -23.66 -15.15 12.29
CA LYS A 196 -23.39 -16.39 13.01
C LYS A 196 -22.10 -16.24 13.83
N LEU A 197 -22.24 -15.92 15.11
CA LEU A 197 -21.10 -15.63 15.99
C LEU A 197 -20.44 -16.85 16.64
N GLN A 198 -21.12 -18.01 16.63
CA GLN A 198 -20.62 -19.20 17.33
C GLN A 198 -19.62 -19.95 16.46
N ALA A 199 -18.34 -19.88 16.83
CA ALA A 199 -17.27 -20.59 16.15
C ALA A 199 -17.49 -22.12 16.14
N VAL A 200 -17.02 -22.76 15.06
CA VAL A 200 -16.89 -24.22 14.94
C VAL A 200 -15.39 -24.55 15.01
N PRO A 201 -14.86 -24.91 16.19
CA PRO A 201 -13.42 -25.07 16.42
C PRO A 201 -12.75 -26.06 15.49
N GLU A 202 -13.46 -27.12 15.08
CA GLU A 202 -12.96 -28.18 14.20
C GLU A 202 -12.65 -27.67 12.78
N LEU A 203 -13.21 -26.52 12.41
CA LEU A 203 -12.96 -25.84 11.14
C LEU A 203 -11.89 -24.74 11.24
N ILE A 204 -11.33 -24.50 12.42
CA ILE A 204 -10.29 -23.49 12.62
C ILE A 204 -8.96 -24.20 12.86
N GLU A 205 -8.05 -24.07 11.91
CA GLU A 205 -6.69 -24.56 11.98
C GLU A 205 -5.74 -23.39 12.26
N ILE A 206 -4.93 -23.52 13.29
CA ILE A 206 -3.90 -22.53 13.63
C ILE A 206 -2.66 -22.82 12.79
N ILE A 207 -2.19 -21.81 12.05
CA ILE A 207 -1.01 -21.87 11.19
C ILE A 207 0.07 -20.90 11.68
N GLY A 208 1.32 -21.13 11.31
CA GLY A 208 2.47 -20.31 11.72
C GLY A 208 3.76 -20.81 11.09
N GLY A 209 4.70 -21.33 11.89
CA GLY A 209 6.08 -21.59 11.52
C GLY A 209 6.32 -22.40 10.23
N GLU A 210 5.44 -23.31 9.85
CA GLU A 210 5.57 -24.03 8.57
C GLU A 210 5.30 -23.09 7.39
N VAL A 211 4.27 -22.25 7.47
CA VAL A 211 3.95 -21.26 6.45
C VAL A 211 5.04 -20.17 6.39
N ASP A 212 5.54 -19.74 7.56
CA ASP A 212 6.66 -18.79 7.67
C ASP A 212 7.89 -19.32 6.90
N TYR A 213 8.22 -20.60 7.08
CA TYR A 213 9.34 -21.23 6.40
C TYR A 213 9.15 -21.28 4.89
N ASP A 214 7.99 -21.71 4.41
CA ASP A 214 7.70 -21.81 2.98
C ASP A 214 7.63 -20.43 2.32
N TYR A 215 7.10 -19.42 3.03
CA TYR A 215 7.15 -18.04 2.58
C TYR A 215 8.59 -17.52 2.46
N MET A 216 9.44 -17.78 3.45
CA MET A 216 10.87 -17.43 3.39
C MET A 216 11.58 -18.08 2.20
N GLN A 217 11.25 -19.35 1.88
CA GLN A 217 11.78 -20.00 0.66
C GLN A 217 11.29 -19.31 -0.60
N ALA A 218 10.03 -18.88 -0.64
CA ALA A 218 9.50 -18.12 -1.79
C ALA A 218 10.21 -16.76 -1.94
N VAL A 219 10.53 -16.06 -0.84
CA VAL A 219 11.28 -14.80 -0.84
C VAL A 219 12.67 -14.96 -1.49
N HIS A 220 13.29 -16.14 -1.42
CA HIS A 220 14.56 -16.41 -2.11
C HIS A 220 14.46 -16.30 -3.64
N GLU A 221 13.27 -16.44 -4.24
CA GLU A 221 13.12 -16.24 -5.69
C GLU A 221 13.34 -14.79 -6.14
N ALA A 222 13.31 -13.83 -5.22
CA ALA A 222 13.64 -12.43 -5.48
C ALA A 222 15.15 -12.16 -5.57
N MET A 223 15.99 -13.07 -5.09
CA MET A 223 17.45 -12.97 -5.12
C MET A 223 17.96 -13.05 -6.56
N ILE A 224 18.89 -12.19 -6.93
CA ILE A 224 19.47 -12.13 -8.28
C ILE A 224 20.92 -12.60 -8.29
N ASP A 225 21.73 -12.15 -7.33
CA ASP A 225 23.16 -12.44 -7.24
C ASP A 225 23.58 -12.83 -5.82
N GLN A 226 23.55 -14.15 -5.54
CA GLN A 226 23.97 -14.68 -4.25
C GLN A 226 25.46 -14.42 -3.97
N ASP A 227 26.32 -14.44 -5.00
CA ASP A 227 27.76 -14.30 -4.82
C ASP A 227 28.13 -12.92 -4.28
N VAL A 228 27.43 -11.86 -4.71
CA VAL A 228 27.67 -10.52 -4.20
C VAL A 228 27.28 -10.41 -2.71
N ILE A 229 26.19 -11.06 -2.31
CA ILE A 229 25.77 -11.11 -0.91
C ILE A 229 26.86 -11.78 -0.07
N LEU A 230 27.38 -12.92 -0.53
CA LEU A 230 28.43 -13.67 0.20
C LEU A 230 29.74 -12.87 0.32
N ARG A 231 30.13 -12.10 -0.71
CA ARG A 231 31.29 -11.22 -0.64
C ARG A 231 31.11 -10.06 0.33
N GLN A 232 29.87 -9.56 0.47
CA GLN A 232 29.50 -8.42 1.31
C GLN A 232 28.61 -8.82 2.50
N LYS A 233 28.74 -10.06 3.00
CA LYS A 233 27.92 -10.61 4.11
C LYS A 233 27.94 -9.76 5.39
N ASP A 234 29.01 -8.96 5.56
CA ASP A 234 29.23 -8.07 6.70
C ASP A 234 28.62 -6.67 6.47
N LEU A 235 27.81 -6.48 5.40
CA LEU A 235 27.06 -5.25 5.18
C LEU A 235 26.31 -4.89 6.46
N ASN A 236 26.53 -3.65 6.94
CA ASN A 236 26.04 -3.21 8.25
C ASN A 236 24.62 -2.65 8.11
N ILE A 237 23.62 -3.45 8.45
CA ILE A 237 22.20 -3.18 8.24
C ILE A 237 21.53 -2.86 9.57
N VAL A 238 20.79 -1.74 9.64
CA VAL A 238 19.87 -1.45 10.74
C VAL A 238 18.44 -1.64 10.24
N TYR A 239 17.63 -2.40 10.98
CA TYR A 239 16.22 -2.67 10.66
C TYR A 239 15.28 -2.23 11.79
N SER A 240 14.16 -1.62 11.41
CA SER A 240 13.03 -1.33 12.29
C SER A 240 11.73 -1.93 11.75
N ALA A 241 10.98 -2.60 12.62
CA ALA A 241 9.64 -3.10 12.32
C ALA A 241 8.53 -2.09 12.65
N MET A 242 8.85 -0.94 13.22
CA MET A 242 7.85 0.05 13.70
C MET A 242 6.71 -0.61 14.49
N HIS A 243 7.07 -1.50 15.45
CA HIS A 243 6.17 -2.33 16.26
C HIS A 243 5.38 -3.41 15.50
N GLY A 244 5.58 -3.54 14.18
CA GLY A 244 4.73 -4.30 13.27
C GLY A 244 5.12 -5.75 13.01
N ALA A 245 4.44 -6.33 12.03
CA ALA A 245 4.48 -7.74 11.66
C ALA A 245 5.83 -8.19 11.05
N GLY A 246 6.61 -7.25 10.49
CA GLY A 246 7.92 -7.56 9.93
C GLY A 246 9.00 -7.98 10.94
N ARG A 247 8.72 -7.83 12.24
CA ARG A 247 9.71 -8.00 13.34
C ARG A 247 10.41 -9.36 13.39
N VAL A 248 9.77 -10.40 12.96
CA VAL A 248 10.33 -11.77 12.94
C VAL A 248 10.83 -12.13 11.55
N ILE A 249 9.98 -12.00 10.56
CA ILE A 249 10.23 -12.49 9.20
C ILE A 249 11.37 -11.74 8.51
N VAL A 250 11.45 -10.40 8.62
CA VAL A 250 12.49 -9.63 7.91
C VAL A 250 13.90 -9.98 8.37
N PRO A 251 14.23 -10.02 9.68
CA PRO A 251 15.55 -10.46 10.12
C PRO A 251 15.86 -11.92 9.74
N LEU A 252 14.86 -12.80 9.73
CA LEU A 252 15.04 -14.19 9.32
C LEU A 252 15.33 -14.30 7.82
N CYS A 253 14.58 -13.59 6.96
CA CYS A 253 14.83 -13.54 5.53
C CYS A 253 16.24 -12.99 5.22
N LEU A 254 16.64 -11.89 5.84
CA LEU A 254 17.99 -11.34 5.66
C LEU A 254 19.10 -12.34 6.04
N ARG A 255 18.93 -13.05 7.17
CA ARG A 255 19.89 -14.09 7.60
C ARG A 255 19.90 -15.26 6.63
N SER A 256 18.74 -15.71 6.16
CA SER A 256 18.64 -16.81 5.19
C SER A 256 19.26 -16.47 3.85
N TRP A 257 19.28 -15.19 3.46
CA TRP A 257 19.98 -14.71 2.27
C TRP A 257 21.50 -14.69 2.42
N GLY A 258 22.03 -14.66 3.67
CA GLY A 258 23.46 -14.71 3.96
C GLY A 258 24.00 -13.48 4.68
N PHE A 259 23.20 -12.45 4.94
CA PHE A 259 23.66 -11.28 5.70
C PHE A 259 23.87 -11.63 7.17
N GLN A 260 25.01 -11.21 7.74
CA GLN A 260 25.41 -11.56 9.10
C GLN A 260 25.34 -10.39 10.08
N ASN A 261 25.51 -9.16 9.59
CA ASN A 261 25.62 -7.97 10.43
C ASN A 261 24.30 -7.16 10.41
N ILE A 262 23.26 -7.72 11.05
CA ILE A 262 21.90 -7.17 11.12
C ILE A 262 21.62 -6.71 12.54
N HIS A 263 21.35 -5.42 12.69
CA HIS A 263 20.98 -4.78 13.95
C HIS A 263 19.52 -4.33 13.92
N VAL A 264 18.77 -4.70 14.92
CA VAL A 264 17.36 -4.29 15.03
C VAL A 264 17.22 -3.14 16.04
N VAL A 265 16.27 -2.24 15.81
CA VAL A 265 15.92 -1.16 16.75
C VAL A 265 15.06 -1.75 17.87
N PRO A 266 15.62 -2.01 19.08
CA PRO A 266 14.94 -2.82 20.10
C PRO A 266 13.56 -2.27 20.49
N GLU A 267 13.46 -0.97 20.63
CA GLU A 267 12.23 -0.27 21.05
C GLU A 267 11.10 -0.47 20.02
N GLN A 268 11.43 -0.59 18.75
CA GLN A 268 10.49 -0.75 17.64
C GLN A 268 10.26 -2.21 17.25
N MET A 269 10.93 -3.16 17.91
CA MET A 269 10.65 -4.59 17.77
C MET A 269 9.61 -5.12 18.77
N VAL A 270 9.19 -4.30 19.71
CA VAL A 270 8.13 -4.64 20.66
C VAL A 270 6.77 -4.47 19.99
N ILE A 271 5.90 -5.48 20.09
CA ILE A 271 4.52 -5.40 19.59
C ILE A 271 3.75 -4.41 20.46
N ASP A 272 3.31 -3.30 19.87
CA ASP A 272 2.48 -2.31 20.56
C ASP A 272 1.60 -1.53 19.57
N GLY A 273 0.29 -1.76 19.63
CA GLY A 273 -0.69 -1.08 18.77
C GLY A 273 -0.85 0.42 19.06
N ASN A 274 -0.24 0.92 20.13
CA ASN A 274 -0.23 2.35 20.45
C ASN A 274 0.93 3.11 19.78
N PHE A 275 1.88 2.39 19.14
CA PHE A 275 3.04 2.98 18.45
C PHE A 275 3.79 4.03 19.28
N PRO A 276 4.28 3.72 20.51
CA PRO A 276 4.78 4.71 21.47
C PRO A 276 6.03 5.46 21.01
N THR A 277 6.71 4.98 19.97
CA THR A 277 7.96 5.57 19.47
C THR A 277 7.79 6.42 18.22
N VAL A 278 6.58 6.49 17.64
CA VAL A 278 6.27 7.23 16.41
C VAL A 278 4.88 7.87 16.52
N VAL A 279 4.69 9.05 15.94
CA VAL A 279 3.37 9.69 15.84
C VAL A 279 2.50 8.96 14.83
N SER A 280 3.10 8.55 13.71
CA SER A 280 2.46 7.73 12.68
C SER A 280 3.45 6.69 12.19
N PRO A 281 3.10 5.40 12.18
CA PRO A 281 3.98 4.32 11.75
C PRO A 281 4.09 4.24 10.22
N ASN A 282 4.28 5.39 9.58
CA ASN A 282 4.41 5.51 8.14
C ASN A 282 5.89 5.70 7.77
N PRO A 283 6.50 4.76 7.03
CA PRO A 283 7.90 4.84 6.62
C PRO A 283 8.22 6.02 5.69
N GLU A 284 7.20 6.69 5.12
CA GLU A 284 7.37 7.95 4.37
C GLU A 284 7.78 9.12 5.29
N ASN A 285 7.49 9.04 6.58
CA ASN A 285 7.75 10.11 7.53
C ASN A 285 9.17 10.01 8.11
N ALA A 286 9.97 11.04 7.94
CA ALA A 286 11.33 11.09 8.47
C ALA A 286 11.37 10.92 10.01
N GLU A 287 10.35 11.38 10.73
CA GLU A 287 10.21 11.22 12.18
C GLU A 287 10.19 9.74 12.57
N ALA A 288 9.47 8.89 11.83
CA ALA A 288 9.38 7.46 12.10
C ALA A 288 10.74 6.74 11.96
N MET A 289 11.65 7.26 11.14
CA MET A 289 13.00 6.71 10.92
C MET A 289 14.04 7.19 11.94
N THR A 290 13.68 8.11 12.86
CA THR A 290 14.64 8.78 13.76
C THR A 290 15.44 7.80 14.61
N LEU A 291 14.82 6.78 15.22
CA LEU A 291 15.52 5.80 16.06
C LEU A 291 16.46 4.93 15.21
N GLY A 292 16.02 4.50 14.04
CA GLY A 292 16.86 3.76 13.09
C GLY A 292 18.10 4.56 12.66
N MET A 293 17.91 5.83 12.29
CA MET A 293 19.03 6.71 11.89
C MET A 293 20.00 6.97 13.04
N LYS A 294 19.52 7.20 14.27
CA LYS A 294 20.38 7.34 15.48
C LYS A 294 21.20 6.07 15.71
N MET A 295 20.57 4.90 15.63
CA MET A 295 21.25 3.63 15.75
C MET A 295 22.26 3.42 14.63
N GLY A 296 21.89 3.73 13.38
CA GLY A 296 22.74 3.67 12.21
C GLY A 296 23.99 4.56 12.34
N THR A 297 23.84 5.77 12.90
CA THR A 297 24.96 6.65 13.20
C THR A 297 25.90 6.03 14.23
N ARG A 298 25.36 5.50 15.33
CA ARG A 298 26.16 4.87 16.38
C ARG A 298 26.94 3.66 15.91
N LEU A 299 26.35 2.87 15.02
CA LEU A 299 26.93 1.63 14.50
C LEU A 299 27.71 1.82 13.19
N ASN A 300 27.75 3.04 12.66
CA ASN A 300 28.25 3.32 11.32
C ASN A 300 27.64 2.40 10.24
N ALA A 301 26.32 2.29 10.25
CA ALA A 301 25.58 1.43 9.33
C ALA A 301 25.71 1.90 7.87
N ASP A 302 25.75 0.93 6.95
CA ASP A 302 25.73 1.18 5.50
C ASP A 302 24.33 1.66 5.05
N LEU A 303 23.27 1.10 5.67
CA LEU A 303 21.88 1.50 5.40
C LEU A 303 20.98 1.27 6.61
N VAL A 304 19.86 1.99 6.65
CA VAL A 304 18.76 1.76 7.58
C VAL A 304 17.51 1.44 6.77
N VAL A 305 16.83 0.36 7.12
CA VAL A 305 15.57 -0.06 6.49
C VAL A 305 14.48 -0.25 7.53
N ALA A 306 13.24 -0.03 7.14
CA ALA A 306 12.09 -0.25 8.02
C ALA A 306 10.87 -0.74 7.24
N THR A 307 9.94 -1.38 7.95
CA THR A 307 8.61 -1.72 7.44
C THR A 307 7.52 -0.96 8.19
N ASP A 308 6.39 -0.73 7.53
CA ASP A 308 5.16 -0.31 8.21
C ASP A 308 4.53 -1.47 9.02
N PRO A 309 3.46 -1.23 9.81
CA PRO A 309 2.93 -2.23 10.74
C PRO A 309 2.51 -3.56 10.13
N ASP A 310 2.00 -3.60 8.91
CA ASP A 310 1.63 -4.83 8.21
C ASP A 310 2.68 -5.28 7.18
N ALA A 311 3.84 -4.62 7.18
CA ALA A 311 5.03 -4.97 6.41
C ALA A 311 4.77 -5.16 4.90
N ASP A 312 3.87 -4.34 4.32
CA ASP A 312 3.67 -4.27 2.88
C ASP A 312 4.47 -3.13 2.24
N ARG A 313 4.99 -2.16 3.03
CA ARG A 313 5.83 -1.04 2.60
C ARG A 313 7.17 -1.05 3.30
N LEU A 314 8.19 -0.48 2.62
CA LEU A 314 9.52 -0.35 3.17
C LEU A 314 10.00 1.10 3.10
N ALA A 315 10.82 1.53 4.08
CA ALA A 315 11.66 2.71 3.97
C ALA A 315 13.12 2.30 3.77
N ILE A 316 13.84 3.12 3.04
CA ILE A 316 15.28 2.98 2.80
C ILE A 316 15.94 4.31 3.14
N VAL A 317 16.96 4.26 3.98
CA VAL A 317 17.76 5.43 4.34
C VAL A 317 19.21 5.09 4.13
N CYS A 318 19.91 5.92 3.39
CA CYS A 318 21.34 5.81 3.15
C CYS A 318 22.05 7.14 3.42
N ARG A 319 23.38 7.15 3.40
CA ARG A 319 24.13 8.41 3.52
C ARG A 319 24.32 9.04 2.15
N ASP A 320 24.16 10.37 2.10
CA ASP A 320 24.53 11.17 0.94
C ASP A 320 26.04 11.39 0.85
N ASN A 321 26.49 12.17 -0.13
CA ASN A 321 27.89 12.52 -0.35
C ASN A 321 28.52 13.41 0.73
N LYS A 322 27.73 13.92 1.69
CA LYS A 322 28.18 14.68 2.86
C LYS A 322 28.21 13.83 4.12
N GLY A 323 27.75 12.56 4.02
CA GLY A 323 27.61 11.67 5.16
C GLY A 323 26.31 11.86 5.95
N GLU A 324 25.38 12.70 5.47
CA GLU A 324 24.08 12.92 6.09
C GLU A 324 23.08 11.83 5.68
N TRP A 325 22.14 11.52 6.58
CA TRP A 325 21.10 10.54 6.28
C TRP A 325 20.07 11.11 5.29
N MET A 326 19.84 10.37 4.21
CA MET A 326 18.84 10.68 3.19
C MET A 326 17.84 9.53 3.05
N ILE A 327 16.56 9.85 3.10
CA ILE A 327 15.48 8.90 2.81
C ILE A 327 15.32 8.80 1.29
N ILE A 328 15.40 7.58 0.77
CA ILE A 328 15.08 7.27 -0.62
C ILE A 328 13.56 7.22 -0.74
N ASN A 329 12.95 8.10 -1.52
CA ASN A 329 11.50 8.13 -1.68
C ASN A 329 10.97 6.94 -2.52
N GLY A 330 9.65 6.72 -2.52
CA GLY A 330 9.05 5.54 -3.18
C GLY A 330 9.29 5.49 -4.69
N ASN A 331 9.34 6.64 -5.38
CA ASN A 331 9.68 6.68 -6.81
C ASN A 331 11.15 6.31 -7.06
N GLN A 332 12.06 6.86 -6.26
CA GLN A 332 13.48 6.51 -6.31
C GLN A 332 13.69 5.03 -5.97
N THR A 333 12.99 4.53 -4.95
CA THR A 333 12.99 3.11 -4.56
C THR A 333 12.58 2.22 -5.74
N CYS A 334 11.44 2.49 -6.35
CA CYS A 334 10.95 1.74 -7.52
C CYS A 334 11.95 1.79 -8.69
N ALA A 335 12.50 2.97 -8.99
CA ALA A 335 13.49 3.14 -10.04
C ALA A 335 14.77 2.36 -9.77
N MET A 336 15.30 2.39 -8.53
CA MET A 336 16.51 1.65 -8.14
C MET A 336 16.31 0.14 -8.24
N PHE A 337 15.17 -0.38 -7.80
CA PHE A 337 14.85 -1.81 -7.95
C PHE A 337 14.79 -2.22 -9.42
N CYS A 338 14.02 -1.50 -10.23
CA CYS A 338 13.91 -1.81 -11.67
C CYS A 338 15.26 -1.71 -12.39
N TYR A 339 16.07 -0.71 -12.05
CA TYR A 339 17.42 -0.54 -12.59
C TYR A 339 18.30 -1.76 -12.29
N TYR A 340 18.35 -2.17 -11.02
CA TYR A 340 19.17 -3.30 -10.59
C TYR A 340 18.67 -4.62 -11.21
N ILE A 341 17.36 -4.87 -11.16
CA ILE A 341 16.75 -6.08 -11.71
C ILE A 341 17.11 -6.24 -13.19
N ILE A 342 16.86 -5.20 -14.01
CA ILE A 342 17.17 -5.24 -15.45
C ILE A 342 18.68 -5.44 -15.68
N ARG A 343 19.49 -4.63 -15.03
CA ARG A 343 20.95 -4.62 -15.24
C ARG A 343 21.59 -5.94 -14.87
N ASN A 344 21.33 -6.45 -13.66
CA ASN A 344 22.00 -7.64 -13.16
C ASN A 344 21.45 -8.93 -13.77
N LYS A 345 20.13 -9.04 -14.00
CA LYS A 345 19.60 -10.16 -14.78
C LYS A 345 20.20 -10.21 -16.19
N LYS A 346 20.41 -9.06 -16.84
CA LYS A 346 21.09 -8.99 -18.13
C LYS A 346 22.55 -9.42 -18.04
N ALA A 347 23.29 -8.92 -17.06
CA ALA A 347 24.70 -9.26 -16.85
C ALA A 347 24.91 -10.76 -16.54
N LEU A 348 23.98 -11.37 -15.84
CA LEU A 348 23.98 -12.79 -15.48
C LEU A 348 23.29 -13.70 -16.52
N ASN A 349 22.87 -13.15 -17.67
CA ASN A 349 22.11 -13.86 -18.72
C ASN A 349 20.79 -14.49 -18.21
N GLN A 350 20.15 -13.86 -17.24
CA GLN A 350 18.87 -14.29 -16.67
C GLN A 350 17.67 -13.54 -17.23
N LEU A 351 17.88 -12.41 -17.92
CA LEU A 351 16.80 -11.60 -18.51
C LEU A 351 16.26 -12.30 -19.77
N GLN A 352 14.96 -12.53 -19.83
CA GLN A 352 14.26 -13.22 -20.91
C GLN A 352 13.39 -12.26 -21.72
N PRO A 353 13.12 -12.53 -23.01
CA PRO A 353 12.21 -11.71 -23.82
C PRO A 353 10.76 -11.69 -23.31
N THR A 354 10.39 -12.65 -22.47
CA THR A 354 9.06 -12.76 -21.86
C THR A 354 8.96 -12.04 -20.51
N ASP A 355 10.05 -11.45 -20.03
CA ASP A 355 10.08 -10.75 -18.76
C ASP A 355 9.38 -9.39 -18.88
N PHE A 356 8.57 -9.04 -17.88
CA PHE A 356 7.88 -7.75 -17.85
C PHE A 356 7.90 -7.12 -16.46
N LEU A 357 7.81 -5.78 -16.46
CA LEU A 357 7.68 -4.93 -15.28
C LEU A 357 6.29 -4.30 -15.25
N VAL A 358 5.83 -3.92 -14.05
CA VAL A 358 4.58 -3.19 -13.87
C VAL A 358 4.82 -1.97 -12.97
N LYS A 359 4.27 -0.81 -13.35
CA LYS A 359 4.22 0.36 -12.48
C LYS A 359 2.84 1.01 -12.51
N THR A 360 2.53 1.83 -11.51
CA THR A 360 1.31 2.63 -11.60
C THR A 360 1.50 3.83 -12.52
N ILE A 361 0.39 4.33 -13.10
CA ILE A 361 0.40 5.51 -13.99
C ILE A 361 0.95 6.77 -13.32
N VAL A 362 1.01 6.82 -11.98
CA VAL A 362 1.55 7.96 -11.21
C VAL A 362 2.98 7.74 -10.72
N THR A 363 3.53 6.54 -10.88
CA THR A 363 4.92 6.22 -10.59
C THR A 363 5.85 6.80 -11.66
N THR A 364 7.09 7.09 -11.29
CA THR A 364 8.10 7.77 -12.12
C THR A 364 8.26 7.19 -13.52
N GLU A 365 8.44 8.07 -14.51
CA GLU A 365 8.74 7.70 -15.91
C GLU A 365 10.19 7.21 -16.11
N LEU A 366 11.03 7.25 -15.07
CA LEU A 366 12.37 6.62 -15.13
C LEU A 366 12.28 5.13 -15.45
N VAL A 367 11.30 4.43 -14.85
CA VAL A 367 11.07 3.00 -15.11
C VAL A 367 10.74 2.77 -16.59
N ALA A 368 9.91 3.62 -17.20
CA ALA A 368 9.59 3.53 -18.62
C ALA A 368 10.82 3.73 -19.52
N LYS A 369 11.69 4.70 -19.18
CA LYS A 369 12.95 4.91 -19.91
C LYS A 369 13.88 3.71 -19.81
N MET A 370 14.00 3.10 -18.61
CA MET A 370 14.84 1.92 -18.39
C MET A 370 14.33 0.71 -19.17
N ALA A 371 13.04 0.43 -19.07
CA ALA A 371 12.39 -0.67 -19.77
C ALA A 371 12.57 -0.53 -21.30
N LYS A 372 12.28 0.65 -21.84
CA LYS A 372 12.46 0.96 -23.27
C LYS A 372 13.90 0.76 -23.75
N LYS A 373 14.89 1.31 -23.01
CA LYS A 373 16.32 1.22 -23.37
C LYS A 373 16.83 -0.22 -23.38
N ASN A 374 16.27 -1.08 -22.51
CA ASN A 374 16.68 -2.47 -22.36
C ASN A 374 15.76 -3.49 -23.03
N HIS A 375 14.75 -3.04 -23.79
CA HIS A 375 13.78 -3.88 -24.49
C HIS A 375 13.00 -4.82 -23.55
N VAL A 376 12.69 -4.35 -22.33
CA VAL A 376 11.83 -5.05 -21.38
C VAL A 376 10.41 -4.50 -21.53
N GLU A 377 9.43 -5.37 -21.55
CA GLU A 377 8.02 -4.96 -21.55
C GLU A 377 7.69 -4.24 -20.24
N LEU A 378 7.04 -3.07 -20.33
CA LEU A 378 6.50 -2.34 -19.18
C LEU A 378 5.01 -2.16 -19.34
N ARG A 379 4.26 -2.44 -18.28
CA ARG A 379 2.82 -2.19 -18.22
C ARG A 379 2.52 -1.13 -17.20
N ASP A 380 1.68 -0.18 -17.60
CA ASP A 380 1.11 0.82 -16.72
C ASP A 380 -0.25 0.33 -16.19
N CYS A 381 -0.49 0.48 -14.90
CA CYS A 381 -1.77 0.16 -14.29
C CYS A 381 -2.26 1.30 -13.37
N TYR A 382 -3.49 1.21 -12.88
CA TYR A 382 -3.99 2.19 -11.89
C TYR A 382 -3.30 2.05 -10.54
N THR A 383 -3.38 3.11 -9.72
CA THR A 383 -2.95 3.08 -8.31
C THR A 383 -3.74 2.05 -7.51
N GLY A 384 -3.02 1.36 -6.65
CA GLY A 384 -3.51 0.24 -5.85
C GLY A 384 -2.92 -1.07 -6.35
N PHE A 385 -2.21 -1.76 -5.46
CA PHE A 385 -1.39 -2.93 -5.81
C PHE A 385 -2.18 -4.08 -6.44
N LYS A 386 -3.49 -4.15 -6.18
CA LYS A 386 -4.42 -5.07 -6.84
C LYS A 386 -4.40 -5.00 -8.38
N TRP A 387 -4.05 -3.84 -8.94
CA TRP A 387 -3.91 -3.70 -10.39
C TRP A 387 -2.60 -4.28 -10.89
N ILE A 388 -1.50 -4.15 -10.13
CA ILE A 388 -0.24 -4.86 -10.41
C ILE A 388 -0.48 -6.37 -10.34
N ALA A 389 -1.15 -6.84 -9.28
CA ALA A 389 -1.51 -8.25 -9.11
C ALA A 389 -2.35 -8.79 -10.29
N ARG A 390 -3.29 -7.98 -10.81
CA ARG A 390 -4.07 -8.34 -12.01
C ARG A 390 -3.17 -8.56 -13.23
N GLU A 391 -2.22 -7.66 -13.48
CA GLU A 391 -1.29 -7.81 -14.61
C GLU A 391 -0.43 -9.09 -14.49
N ILE A 392 -0.06 -9.45 -13.26
CA ILE A 392 0.62 -10.71 -12.99
C ILE A 392 -0.32 -11.90 -13.30
N ALA A 393 -1.55 -11.88 -12.78
CA ALA A 393 -2.51 -12.98 -12.91
C ALA A 393 -2.87 -13.29 -14.38
N ILE A 394 -3.13 -12.26 -15.21
CA ILE A 394 -3.47 -12.46 -16.63
C ILE A 394 -2.29 -12.96 -17.48
N SER A 395 -1.07 -12.85 -16.96
CA SER A 395 0.18 -13.24 -17.62
C SER A 395 0.72 -14.58 -17.14
N GLU A 396 0.12 -15.15 -16.09
CA GLU A 396 0.57 -16.41 -15.49
C GLU A 396 0.65 -17.53 -16.53
N GLY A 397 1.79 -18.24 -16.58
CA GLY A 397 2.07 -19.27 -17.58
C GLY A 397 2.43 -18.79 -18.99
N LYS A 398 2.41 -17.48 -19.26
CA LYS A 398 2.75 -16.91 -20.59
C LYS A 398 3.98 -16.02 -20.54
N GLN A 399 4.07 -15.17 -19.55
CA GLN A 399 5.15 -14.20 -19.35
C GLN A 399 5.58 -14.20 -17.90
N LYS A 400 6.79 -13.72 -17.60
CA LYS A 400 7.35 -13.70 -16.26
C LYS A 400 7.40 -12.28 -15.72
N PHE A 401 6.68 -12.03 -14.64
CA PHE A 401 6.83 -10.80 -13.87
C PHE A 401 8.17 -10.80 -13.15
N ILE A 402 8.94 -9.72 -13.30
CA ILE A 402 10.27 -9.58 -12.69
C ILE A 402 10.36 -8.42 -11.69
N GLY A 403 9.32 -7.63 -11.55
CA GLY A 403 9.23 -6.57 -10.56
C GLY A 403 8.20 -5.52 -10.89
N GLY A 404 7.69 -4.87 -9.86
CA GLY A 404 6.76 -3.76 -10.02
C GLY A 404 6.45 -3.06 -8.70
N GLY A 405 6.03 -1.81 -8.79
CA GLY A 405 5.82 -1.02 -7.59
C GLY A 405 5.02 0.25 -7.77
N GLU A 406 4.80 0.88 -6.64
CA GLU A 406 4.07 2.13 -6.49
C GLU A 406 4.99 3.23 -5.96
N GLU A 407 4.64 4.48 -6.22
CA GLU A 407 5.31 5.66 -5.66
C GLU A 407 5.21 5.73 -4.13
N SER A 408 4.27 4.99 -3.55
CA SER A 408 3.96 4.98 -2.12
C SER A 408 4.71 3.88 -1.34
N PHE A 409 6.00 3.67 -1.66
CA PHE A 409 6.91 2.79 -0.90
C PHE A 409 6.56 1.29 -0.95
N GLY A 410 5.75 0.86 -1.91
CA GLY A 410 5.41 -0.54 -2.13
C GLY A 410 6.09 -1.13 -3.36
N PHE A 411 6.74 -2.28 -3.22
CA PHE A 411 7.39 -3.01 -4.30
C PHE A 411 7.18 -4.51 -4.15
N LEU A 412 7.10 -5.21 -5.28
CA LEU A 412 7.07 -6.67 -5.37
C LEU A 412 8.16 -7.11 -6.36
N PRO A 413 9.20 -7.86 -5.93
CA PRO A 413 10.30 -8.27 -6.79
C PRO A 413 10.10 -9.63 -7.49
N TYR A 414 9.01 -10.36 -7.25
CA TYR A 414 8.76 -11.72 -7.72
C TYR A 414 7.26 -12.02 -7.80
N ASP A 415 6.84 -13.20 -8.25
CA ASP A 415 5.44 -13.50 -8.59
C ASP A 415 4.72 -14.52 -7.69
N LYS A 416 5.27 -14.88 -6.53
CA LYS A 416 4.61 -15.82 -5.60
C LYS A 416 3.56 -15.16 -4.71
N VAL A 417 3.69 -13.87 -4.50
CA VAL A 417 2.79 -13.00 -3.74
C VAL A 417 2.00 -12.13 -4.71
N ARG A 418 0.84 -11.63 -4.29
CA ARG A 418 -0.03 -10.74 -5.09
C ARG A 418 -0.34 -9.43 -4.38
N ASP A 419 0.52 -9.03 -3.47
CA ASP A 419 0.52 -7.72 -2.84
C ASP A 419 1.98 -7.24 -2.70
N LYS A 420 2.18 -6.00 -2.27
CA LYS A 420 3.50 -5.45 -1.94
C LYS A 420 4.19 -6.34 -0.93
N ASP A 421 5.47 -6.61 -1.13
CA ASP A 421 6.24 -7.49 -0.26
C ASP A 421 7.48 -6.76 0.29
N ALA A 422 7.33 -6.12 1.45
CA ALA A 422 8.45 -5.42 2.07
C ALA A 422 9.55 -6.36 2.59
N PRO A 423 9.28 -7.53 3.18
CA PRO A 423 10.33 -8.51 3.48
C PRO A 423 11.21 -8.86 2.29
N ALA A 424 10.63 -9.21 1.13
CA ALA A 424 11.38 -9.52 -0.08
C ALA A 424 12.10 -8.27 -0.64
N ALA A 425 11.43 -7.12 -0.64
CA ALA A 425 12.02 -5.87 -1.11
C ALA A 425 13.18 -5.39 -0.22
N ILE A 426 13.12 -5.60 1.11
CA ILE A 426 14.23 -5.30 2.02
C ILE A 426 15.42 -6.23 1.73
N CYS A 427 15.19 -7.52 1.52
CA CYS A 427 16.27 -8.42 1.13
C CYS A 427 16.92 -7.96 -0.18
N LEU A 428 16.12 -7.59 -1.19
CA LEU A 428 16.65 -7.12 -2.46
C LEU A 428 17.37 -5.77 -2.36
N ILE A 429 16.91 -4.80 -1.53
CA ILE A 429 17.67 -3.54 -1.38
C ILE A 429 18.98 -3.76 -0.63
N CYS A 430 19.06 -4.72 0.27
CA CYS A 430 20.31 -5.11 0.91
C CYS A 430 21.27 -5.78 -0.10
N GLU A 431 20.76 -6.60 -1.04
CA GLU A 431 21.55 -7.12 -2.17
C GLU A 431 22.05 -5.98 -3.07
N ILE A 432 21.18 -5.00 -3.39
CA ILE A 432 21.56 -3.81 -4.15
C ILE A 432 22.67 -3.01 -3.44
N ALA A 433 22.55 -2.83 -2.13
CA ALA A 433 23.56 -2.15 -1.33
C ALA A 433 24.88 -2.93 -1.28
N ALA A 434 24.82 -4.26 -1.16
CA ALA A 434 25.97 -5.14 -1.23
C ALA A 434 26.65 -5.04 -2.62
N TRP A 435 25.85 -5.07 -3.68
CA TRP A 435 26.37 -4.90 -5.05
C TRP A 435 27.00 -3.52 -5.26
N ALA A 436 26.38 -2.45 -4.78
CA ALA A 436 26.97 -1.11 -4.85
C ALA A 436 28.31 -1.07 -4.12
N LYS A 437 28.37 -1.58 -2.89
CA LYS A 437 29.58 -1.63 -2.06
C LYS A 437 30.69 -2.47 -2.72
N ASP A 438 30.36 -3.60 -3.32
CA ASP A 438 31.29 -4.47 -4.07
C ASP A 438 31.90 -3.76 -5.28
N ASN A 439 31.21 -2.76 -5.83
CA ASN A 439 31.67 -1.89 -6.92
C ASN A 439 32.22 -0.54 -6.44
N GLY A 440 32.51 -0.37 -5.14
CA GLY A 440 33.06 0.85 -4.56
C GLY A 440 32.08 2.03 -4.53
N MET A 441 30.78 1.77 -4.51
CA MET A 441 29.70 2.77 -4.51
C MET A 441 28.82 2.64 -3.26
N THR A 442 28.13 3.71 -2.92
CA THR A 442 27.01 3.73 -1.97
C THR A 442 25.68 3.62 -2.73
N LEU A 443 24.55 3.46 -1.99
CA LEU A 443 23.22 3.59 -2.61
C LEU A 443 22.95 4.99 -3.17
N TYR A 444 23.53 6.02 -2.56
CA TYR A 444 23.48 7.38 -3.10
C TYR A 444 24.21 7.49 -4.45
N ASP A 445 25.41 6.94 -4.55
CA ASP A 445 26.17 6.94 -5.81
C ASP A 445 25.42 6.18 -6.90
N LEU A 446 24.78 5.06 -6.55
CA LEU A 446 23.92 4.30 -7.47
C LEU A 446 22.73 5.14 -7.97
N LEU A 447 22.07 5.90 -7.09
CA LEU A 447 21.00 6.81 -7.48
C LEU A 447 21.51 7.91 -8.42
N MET A 448 22.69 8.48 -8.13
CA MET A 448 23.32 9.48 -9.02
C MET A 448 23.65 8.88 -10.38
N GLN A 449 24.20 7.67 -10.42
CA GLN A 449 24.47 6.96 -11.68
C GLN A 449 23.19 6.73 -12.49
N LEU A 450 22.10 6.34 -11.84
CA LEU A 450 20.80 6.16 -12.47
C LEU A 450 20.30 7.47 -13.11
N TYR A 451 20.41 8.58 -12.41
CA TYR A 451 20.03 9.90 -12.94
C TYR A 451 20.92 10.33 -14.11
N LEU A 452 22.21 10.07 -14.07
CA LEU A 452 23.13 10.37 -15.17
C LEU A 452 22.82 9.51 -16.41
N GLU A 453 22.39 8.27 -16.22
CA GLU A 453 22.10 7.34 -17.32
C GLU A 453 20.72 7.55 -17.97
N TYR A 454 19.70 7.91 -17.16
CA TYR A 454 18.29 8.00 -17.61
C TYR A 454 17.68 9.40 -17.49
N GLY A 455 18.43 10.35 -16.95
CA GLY A 455 18.04 11.74 -16.72
C GLY A 455 17.49 11.96 -15.31
N PHE A 456 17.78 13.14 -14.76
CA PHE A 456 17.26 13.56 -13.46
C PHE A 456 15.74 13.60 -13.46
N SER A 457 15.15 13.14 -12.38
CA SER A 457 13.70 13.17 -12.14
C SER A 457 13.42 13.50 -10.67
N TYR A 458 12.54 14.45 -10.45
CA TYR A 458 12.06 14.81 -9.12
C TYR A 458 10.55 14.66 -9.06
N GLU A 459 10.09 13.76 -8.22
CA GLU A 459 8.68 13.49 -8.00
C GLU A 459 8.22 14.14 -6.69
N HIS A 460 7.08 14.82 -6.74
CA HIS A 460 6.45 15.48 -5.60
C HIS A 460 4.94 15.29 -5.60
N THR A 461 4.38 14.96 -4.43
CA THR A 461 2.93 14.81 -4.27
C THR A 461 2.37 16.00 -3.51
N ILE A 462 1.42 16.72 -4.11
CA ILE A 462 0.69 17.80 -3.47
C ILE A 462 -0.66 17.24 -3.02
N ASN A 463 -0.97 17.39 -1.73
CA ASN A 463 -2.24 16.99 -1.14
C ASN A 463 -3.07 18.25 -0.85
N VAL A 464 -4.23 18.37 -1.48
CA VAL A 464 -5.20 19.43 -1.19
C VAL A 464 -6.37 18.82 -0.44
N VAL A 465 -6.51 19.18 0.83
CA VAL A 465 -7.59 18.68 1.71
C VAL A 465 -8.70 19.74 1.75
N LYS A 466 -9.92 19.33 1.48
CA LYS A 466 -11.13 20.17 1.52
C LYS A 466 -12.12 19.54 2.46
N PRO A 467 -12.14 19.91 3.77
CA PRO A 467 -12.94 19.19 4.75
C PRO A 467 -14.45 19.35 4.55
N GLY A 468 -15.20 18.29 4.89
CA GLY A 468 -16.66 18.29 4.89
C GLY A 468 -17.30 18.07 3.50
N LYS A 469 -18.65 18.05 3.49
CA LYS A 469 -19.44 17.81 2.28
C LYS A 469 -19.18 18.87 1.18
N THR A 470 -19.12 20.14 1.56
CA THR A 470 -18.80 21.25 0.65
C THR A 470 -17.43 21.03 -0.02
N GLY A 471 -16.44 20.52 0.73
CA GLY A 471 -15.12 20.22 0.18
C GLY A 471 -15.14 19.10 -0.84
N ALA A 472 -15.96 18.06 -0.64
CA ALA A 472 -16.12 17.00 -1.64
C ALA A 472 -16.75 17.53 -2.94
N ASP A 473 -17.75 18.42 -2.83
CA ASP A 473 -18.38 19.08 -3.99
C ASP A 473 -17.39 19.99 -4.72
N GLU A 474 -16.54 20.74 -4.00
CA GLU A 474 -15.47 21.55 -4.57
C GLU A 474 -14.45 20.71 -5.35
N ILE A 475 -14.05 19.55 -4.82
CA ILE A 475 -13.13 18.63 -5.51
C ILE A 475 -13.76 18.09 -6.79
N LYS A 476 -15.04 17.73 -6.74
CA LYS A 476 -15.78 17.29 -7.93
C LYS A 476 -15.85 18.37 -8.99
N ALA A 477 -16.19 19.62 -8.58
CA ALA A 477 -16.21 20.76 -9.47
C ALA A 477 -14.84 21.08 -10.08
N MET A 478 -13.75 20.92 -9.30
CA MET A 478 -12.38 21.09 -9.78
C MET A 478 -12.04 20.08 -10.89
N MET A 479 -12.36 18.80 -10.69
CA MET A 479 -12.14 17.75 -11.69
C MET A 479 -12.96 18.01 -12.96
N GLU A 480 -14.21 18.46 -12.83
CA GLU A 480 -15.06 18.82 -13.97
C GLU A 480 -14.51 20.02 -14.73
N ASN A 481 -14.02 21.04 -14.01
CA ASN A 481 -13.38 22.20 -14.63
C ASN A 481 -12.14 21.80 -15.43
N PHE A 482 -11.29 20.91 -14.93
CA PHE A 482 -10.11 20.43 -15.68
C PHE A 482 -10.49 19.65 -16.95
N ARG A 483 -11.67 19.03 -17.00
CA ARG A 483 -12.20 18.35 -18.19
C ARG A 483 -12.82 19.32 -19.20
N THR A 484 -13.62 20.27 -18.72
CA THR A 484 -14.33 21.23 -19.59
C THR A 484 -13.43 22.36 -20.10
N ASN A 485 -12.41 22.72 -19.32
CA ASN A 485 -11.41 23.73 -19.66
C ASN A 485 -10.01 23.10 -19.69
N PRO A 486 -9.65 22.40 -20.79
CA PRO A 486 -8.40 21.65 -20.85
C PRO A 486 -7.18 22.54 -20.63
N ILE A 487 -6.27 22.07 -19.77
CA ILE A 487 -5.01 22.75 -19.50
C ILE A 487 -4.09 22.59 -20.71
N THR A 488 -3.64 23.70 -21.27
CA THR A 488 -2.76 23.73 -22.46
C THR A 488 -1.32 24.10 -22.11
N CYS A 489 -1.08 24.66 -20.90
CA CYS A 489 0.23 25.09 -20.43
C CYS A 489 0.33 24.88 -18.91
N ILE A 490 1.45 24.33 -18.43
CA ILE A 490 1.76 24.14 -17.01
C ILE A 490 3.17 24.68 -16.75
N ALA A 491 3.31 25.59 -15.79
CA ALA A 491 4.60 26.21 -15.43
C ALA A 491 5.38 26.73 -16.66
N GLY A 492 4.69 27.39 -17.59
CA GLY A 492 5.28 27.92 -18.81
C GLY A 492 5.58 26.91 -19.93
N SER A 493 5.35 25.62 -19.71
CA SER A 493 5.58 24.56 -20.70
C SER A 493 4.27 24.11 -21.34
N LYS A 494 4.26 23.95 -22.68
CA LYS A 494 3.10 23.48 -23.46
C LYS A 494 2.76 22.03 -23.10
N VAL A 495 1.48 21.75 -22.88
CA VAL A 495 0.96 20.38 -22.74
C VAL A 495 0.91 19.72 -24.13
N ILE A 496 1.65 18.65 -24.30
CA ILE A 496 1.74 17.88 -25.57
C ILE A 496 0.89 16.60 -25.55
N THR A 497 0.49 16.12 -24.37
CA THR A 497 -0.46 15.01 -24.24
C THR A 497 -1.28 15.21 -22.98
N ALA A 498 -2.59 15.08 -23.10
CA ALA A 498 -3.54 15.04 -21.99
C ALA A 498 -4.33 13.74 -22.03
N LYS A 499 -4.40 13.02 -20.89
CA LYS A 499 -5.12 11.76 -20.75
C LYS A 499 -6.27 11.91 -19.75
N ASP A 500 -7.46 11.45 -20.12
CA ASP A 500 -8.60 11.31 -19.22
C ASP A 500 -8.98 9.85 -19.10
N PHE A 501 -8.71 9.26 -17.96
CA PHE A 501 -9.03 7.87 -17.67
C PHE A 501 -10.51 7.63 -17.32
N GLN A 502 -11.30 8.70 -17.15
CA GLN A 502 -12.75 8.58 -16.99
C GLN A 502 -13.45 8.35 -18.33
N SER A 503 -12.98 8.99 -19.39
CA SER A 503 -13.46 8.76 -20.76
C SER A 503 -12.69 7.65 -21.48
N LEU A 504 -11.50 7.28 -21.01
CA LEU A 504 -10.51 6.42 -21.67
C LEU A 504 -10.02 7.02 -22.97
N THR A 505 -9.76 8.33 -23.00
CA THR A 505 -9.24 9.05 -24.18
C THR A 505 -7.97 9.80 -23.83
N GLN A 506 -7.10 9.91 -24.81
CA GLN A 506 -5.96 10.83 -24.76
C GLN A 506 -6.00 11.78 -25.97
N ARG A 507 -5.54 13.00 -25.73
CA ARG A 507 -5.45 14.05 -26.74
C ARG A 507 -3.99 14.48 -26.86
N ASP A 508 -3.50 14.62 -28.10
CA ASP A 508 -2.19 15.17 -28.39
C ASP A 508 -2.19 16.71 -28.39
N GLY A 509 -1.01 17.34 -28.59
CA GLY A 509 -0.84 18.80 -28.63
C GLY A 509 -1.51 19.51 -29.82
N GLU A 510 -2.01 18.75 -30.78
CA GLU A 510 -2.75 19.23 -31.98
C GLU A 510 -4.26 19.00 -31.83
N GLY A 511 -4.69 18.31 -30.77
CA GLY A 511 -6.09 18.06 -30.45
C GLY A 511 -6.65 16.75 -30.99
N HIS A 512 -5.84 15.88 -31.59
CA HIS A 512 -6.29 14.56 -32.05
C HIS A 512 -6.53 13.63 -30.84
N GLU A 513 -7.68 12.97 -30.84
CA GLU A 513 -8.06 12.04 -29.79
C GLU A 513 -7.84 10.58 -30.21
N THR A 514 -7.29 9.79 -29.28
CA THR A 514 -7.14 8.35 -29.42
C THR A 514 -7.59 7.64 -28.13
N ALA A 515 -7.98 6.36 -28.23
CA ALA A 515 -8.39 5.58 -27.09
C ALA A 515 -7.19 5.21 -26.19
N ILE A 516 -7.45 5.10 -24.89
CA ILE A 516 -6.50 4.54 -23.90
C ILE A 516 -6.95 3.10 -23.62
N ASP A 517 -6.03 2.15 -23.77
CA ASP A 517 -6.26 0.74 -23.41
C ASP A 517 -6.00 0.54 -21.91
N MET A 518 -7.07 0.54 -21.13
CA MET A 518 -7.04 0.29 -19.68
C MET A 518 -8.24 -0.56 -19.25
N PRO A 519 -8.09 -1.41 -18.23
CA PRO A 519 -9.08 -2.42 -17.86
C PRO A 519 -10.40 -1.87 -17.32
N ALA A 520 -10.42 -0.62 -16.87
CA ALA A 520 -11.58 0.02 -16.27
C ALA A 520 -11.46 1.55 -16.37
N LYS A 521 -12.56 2.27 -16.15
CA LYS A 521 -12.56 3.73 -16.00
C LYS A 521 -12.04 4.12 -14.61
N SER A 522 -11.32 5.24 -14.55
CA SER A 522 -10.82 5.80 -13.29
C SER A 522 -10.86 7.33 -13.32
N ASN A 523 -11.21 7.96 -12.21
CA ASN A 523 -11.25 9.42 -12.12
C ASN A 523 -9.84 10.01 -11.97
N VAL A 524 -9.04 9.90 -13.03
CA VAL A 524 -7.66 10.40 -13.10
C VAL A 524 -7.49 11.20 -14.37
N LEU A 525 -6.78 12.34 -14.28
CA LEU A 525 -6.29 13.12 -15.40
C LEU A 525 -4.77 13.11 -15.38
N GLN A 526 -4.13 13.09 -16.56
CA GLN A 526 -2.68 13.25 -16.70
C GLN A 526 -2.34 14.22 -17.81
N TYR A 527 -1.32 15.04 -17.55
CA TYR A 527 -0.78 16.02 -18.48
C TYR A 527 0.72 15.80 -18.63
N PHE A 528 1.18 15.72 -19.87
CA PHE A 528 2.59 15.62 -20.23
C PHE A 528 2.99 16.89 -20.97
N CYS A 529 4.02 17.57 -20.50
CA CYS A 529 4.51 18.81 -21.08
C CYS A 529 5.75 18.59 -21.95
N GLU A 530 6.02 19.53 -22.84
CA GLU A 530 7.15 19.50 -23.78
C GLU A 530 8.51 19.38 -23.08
N ASP A 531 8.68 20.01 -21.92
CA ASP A 531 9.90 19.96 -21.11
C ASP A 531 10.03 18.69 -20.25
N GLY A 532 9.12 17.73 -20.41
CA GLY A 532 9.08 16.47 -19.66
C GLY A 532 8.39 16.56 -18.30
N THR A 533 7.83 17.71 -17.91
CA THR A 533 6.97 17.82 -16.73
C THR A 533 5.73 16.94 -16.91
N LYS A 534 5.43 16.12 -15.91
CA LYS A 534 4.20 15.30 -15.86
C LYS A 534 3.39 15.69 -14.63
N VAL A 535 2.09 15.87 -14.80
CA VAL A 535 1.16 16.11 -13.70
C VAL A 535 0.01 15.12 -13.80
N SER A 536 -0.22 14.36 -12.71
CA SER A 536 -1.38 13.48 -12.60
C SER A 536 -2.30 13.98 -11.50
N VAL A 537 -3.59 14.07 -11.76
CA VAL A 537 -4.60 14.60 -10.83
C VAL A 537 -5.57 13.48 -10.47
N ARG A 538 -5.72 13.21 -9.17
CA ARG A 538 -6.58 12.12 -8.68
C ARG A 538 -7.27 12.51 -7.37
N PRO A 539 -8.61 12.58 -7.33
CA PRO A 539 -9.33 12.72 -6.07
C PRO A 539 -9.26 11.40 -5.28
N SER A 540 -9.29 11.50 -3.95
CA SER A 540 -9.43 10.34 -3.08
C SER A 540 -10.84 9.78 -3.18
N GLY A 541 -10.97 8.44 -3.18
CA GLY A 541 -12.28 7.78 -3.14
C GLY A 541 -12.92 7.73 -1.74
N THR A 542 -12.13 7.95 -0.68
CA THR A 542 -12.55 7.73 0.71
C THR A 542 -12.48 8.97 1.59
N GLU A 543 -11.78 10.00 1.14
CA GLU A 543 -11.54 11.22 1.92
C GLU A 543 -11.73 12.47 1.04
N PRO A 544 -12.19 13.60 1.59
CA PRO A 544 -12.34 14.84 0.84
C PRO A 544 -10.99 15.49 0.57
N LYS A 545 -10.17 14.83 -0.23
CA LYS A 545 -8.86 15.30 -0.68
C LYS A 545 -8.61 14.99 -2.15
N ILE A 546 -7.79 15.81 -2.80
CA ILE A 546 -7.31 15.58 -4.15
C ILE A 546 -5.78 15.62 -4.15
N LYS A 547 -5.17 14.68 -4.87
CA LYS A 547 -3.72 14.55 -5.00
C LYS A 547 -3.28 14.98 -6.39
N PHE A 548 -2.19 15.74 -6.42
CA PHE A 548 -1.46 16.05 -7.64
C PHE A 548 -0.08 15.42 -7.54
N TYR A 549 0.20 14.49 -8.45
CA TYR A 549 1.51 13.87 -8.58
C TYR A 549 2.27 14.61 -9.66
N VAL A 550 3.33 15.31 -9.27
CA VAL A 550 4.15 16.13 -10.14
C VAL A 550 5.50 15.46 -10.34
N GLU A 551 5.91 15.31 -11.58
CA GLU A 551 7.24 14.84 -11.96
C GLU A 551 7.94 15.91 -12.79
N ILE A 552 9.10 16.37 -12.32
CA ILE A 552 9.92 17.40 -12.96
C ILE A 552 11.20 16.76 -13.50
N LYS A 553 11.57 17.09 -14.73
CA LYS A 553 12.84 16.73 -15.35
C LYS A 553 13.81 17.90 -15.33
N ASP A 554 15.10 17.57 -15.23
CA ASP A 554 16.18 18.56 -15.36
C ASP A 554 17.40 17.91 -16.01
N ASN A 555 18.36 18.71 -16.43
CA ASN A 555 19.58 18.27 -17.06
C ASN A 555 20.70 18.19 -16.01
N MET A 556 21.02 16.99 -15.58
CA MET A 556 22.11 16.69 -14.65
C MET A 556 23.28 16.09 -15.43
N GLN A 557 24.44 16.75 -15.41
CA GLN A 557 25.64 16.33 -16.15
C GLN A 557 26.65 15.58 -15.27
N SER A 558 26.59 15.82 -13.96
CA SER A 558 27.45 15.20 -12.97
C SER A 558 26.71 15.03 -11.63
N ALA A 559 27.18 14.17 -10.75
CA ALA A 559 26.63 14.01 -9.40
C ALA A 559 26.69 15.33 -8.59
N ALA A 560 27.64 16.22 -8.88
CA ALA A 560 27.74 17.51 -8.22
C ALA A 560 26.57 18.46 -8.54
N ASP A 561 25.88 18.25 -9.67
CA ASP A 561 24.74 19.07 -10.10
C ASP A 561 23.45 18.73 -9.35
N TYR A 562 23.42 17.60 -8.62
CA TYR A 562 22.18 17.06 -8.00
C TYR A 562 21.48 18.09 -7.12
N ALA A 563 22.20 18.77 -6.22
CA ALA A 563 21.59 19.77 -5.33
C ALA A 563 20.96 20.92 -6.11
N ALA A 564 21.65 21.43 -7.14
CA ALA A 564 21.14 22.51 -7.98
C ALA A 564 19.92 22.08 -8.82
N CYS A 565 19.92 20.85 -9.36
CA CYS A 565 18.76 20.28 -10.06
C CYS A 565 17.56 20.13 -9.12
N LEU A 566 17.79 19.65 -7.89
CA LEU A 566 16.77 19.51 -6.88
C LEU A 566 16.13 20.85 -6.50
N ASP A 567 16.94 21.90 -6.31
CA ASP A 567 16.44 23.23 -5.98
C ASP A 567 15.61 23.83 -7.12
N ARG A 568 16.06 23.69 -8.37
CA ARG A 568 15.27 24.12 -9.55
C ARG A 568 13.97 23.35 -9.67
N ALA A 569 14.00 22.03 -9.45
CA ALA A 569 12.81 21.18 -9.50
C ALA A 569 11.79 21.56 -8.42
N LYS A 570 12.24 21.85 -7.19
CA LYS A 570 11.37 22.34 -6.10
C LYS A 570 10.74 23.68 -6.46
N ALA A 571 11.53 24.62 -7.00
CA ALA A 571 11.01 25.92 -7.47
C ALA A 571 9.95 25.73 -8.55
N LYS A 572 10.17 24.83 -9.49
CA LYS A 572 9.22 24.53 -10.56
C LYS A 572 7.93 23.90 -10.06
N VAL A 573 7.95 23.09 -9.00
CA VAL A 573 6.73 22.59 -8.34
C VAL A 573 5.86 23.74 -7.85
N GLU A 574 6.43 24.82 -7.31
CA GLU A 574 5.66 26.01 -6.88
C GLU A 574 5.04 26.75 -8.08
N GLU A 575 5.71 26.77 -9.24
CA GLU A 575 5.13 27.29 -10.48
C GLU A 575 3.99 26.40 -10.99
N VAL A 576 4.12 25.07 -10.88
CA VAL A 576 3.04 24.12 -11.21
C VAL A 576 1.82 24.37 -10.33
N LYS A 577 1.98 24.55 -9.02
CA LYS A 577 0.88 24.90 -8.11
C LYS A 577 0.14 26.16 -8.57
N LYS A 578 0.88 27.22 -8.86
CA LYS A 578 0.30 28.48 -9.37
C LYS A 578 -0.46 28.28 -10.67
N SER A 579 0.09 27.51 -11.62
CA SER A 579 -0.54 27.23 -12.91
C SER A 579 -1.85 26.45 -12.77
N LEU A 580 -1.97 25.62 -11.72
CA LEU A 580 -3.15 24.79 -11.45
C LEU A 580 -4.15 25.48 -10.50
N GLY A 581 -3.80 26.62 -9.93
CA GLY A 581 -4.65 27.35 -8.99
C GLY A 581 -4.77 26.66 -7.62
N ILE A 582 -3.72 25.98 -7.15
CA ILE A 582 -3.68 25.21 -5.90
C ILE A 582 -2.57 25.66 -4.97
#